data_963b97758090d66acc67f5407ec53224
#
_entry.id   963b97758090d66acc67f5407ec53224
#
_cell.length_a   1.000
_cell.length_b   1.000
_cell.length_c   1.000
_cell.angle_alpha   90.00
_cell.angle_beta   90.00
_cell.angle_gamma   90.00
#
_symmetry.space_group_name_H-M   'P 1'
#
loop_
_entity.id
_entity.type
_entity.pdbx_description
1 polymer ?
#
loop_
_entity_poly.entity_id
_entity_poly.type
_entity_poly.pdbx_seq_one_letter_code
_entity_poly.pdbx_strand_id
1 'polypeptide(L)'
;MGKYFGTDGFRGEANVNLTVDHAFKVGRFLGWYYGRDKEDGKAKIVIGKDTRRSSYMFEYSLVAGLTASGADVYLLHVTTTPSVSYIARTEDFDCGIMISASHNPFYDNGIKLINSKGEKMREDVISEIEKYLDGEPENIPYATKENIGCTVDHTAGRNRYMGYLMSLAIYSFKGMRIGLDAANGSAWTLAKAVFDALGAKTYVINASPDGTNINTNCGSTHIEGLQDLVKREHLDAGFAFDGDADRCLCVDENGNVITGDHILYIYGCYMKERGKLIDNTVVKTVMSNFGLYKAFDAAGIDYAKTKVGDKYVYECMVNNGYRLGGEQSGHIIFSKYATTGDGIITALKMMEVMIAKKMTLSQLAAPLQIYPQVLKNIRVYDKTAAQDDTDVKAAVDKVAESLGNDGRILVRESGTEPVVRVMVEAGTHEECEKYVDDVIAVIKEKGYAVE
;
A
#
# COMPACT_ATOMS: atom_id res chain seq x y z
N MET A 1 -18.18 -3.67 -2.18
CA MET A 1 -17.59 -2.54 -1.45
C MET A 1 -18.67 -1.95 -0.57
N GLY A 2 -18.33 -1.57 0.65
CA GLY A 2 -19.24 -0.89 1.56
C GLY A 2 -19.56 0.53 1.09
N LYS A 3 -20.45 1.18 1.81
CA LYS A 3 -20.88 2.57 1.57
C LYS A 3 -19.77 3.58 1.95
N TYR A 4 -19.04 3.30 3.03
CA TYR A 4 -18.00 4.17 3.61
C TYR A 4 -16.61 3.58 3.45
N PHE A 5 -16.46 2.27 3.67
CA PHE A 5 -15.16 1.60 3.61
C PHE A 5 -14.89 1.02 2.22
N GLY A 6 -13.79 1.47 1.62
CA GLY A 6 -13.22 0.88 0.41
C GLY A 6 -12.27 -0.29 0.73
N THR A 7 -11.46 -0.68 -0.25
CA THR A 7 -10.45 -1.77 -0.09
C THR A 7 -9.34 -1.43 0.89
N ASP A 8 -9.14 -0.13 1.19
CA ASP A 8 -8.05 0.35 2.06
C ASP A 8 -8.55 1.38 3.09
N GLY A 9 -9.62 1.05 3.79
CA GLY A 9 -10.22 1.86 4.84
C GLY A 9 -11.27 2.86 4.37
N PHE A 10 -11.73 3.69 5.28
CA PHE A 10 -12.65 4.79 5.03
C PHE A 10 -11.84 6.03 4.67
N ARG A 11 -11.81 6.43 3.40
CA ARG A 11 -11.08 7.59 2.89
C ARG A 11 -12.00 8.68 2.42
N GLY A 12 -11.56 9.93 2.57
CA GLY A 12 -12.25 11.09 2.04
C GLY A 12 -11.54 12.40 2.38
N GLU A 13 -11.99 13.48 1.77
CA GLU A 13 -11.55 14.82 2.15
C GLU A 13 -11.99 15.11 3.59
N ALA A 14 -11.04 15.59 4.41
CA ALA A 14 -11.23 15.80 5.83
C ALA A 14 -12.30 16.87 6.10
N ASN A 15 -13.28 16.55 6.95
CA ASN A 15 -14.46 17.36 7.26
C ASN A 15 -15.42 17.63 6.08
N VAL A 16 -15.23 16.91 4.95
CA VAL A 16 -16.16 16.92 3.81
C VAL A 16 -16.82 15.54 3.69
N ASN A 17 -16.06 14.52 3.31
CA ASN A 17 -16.54 13.16 3.17
C ASN A 17 -16.24 12.29 4.40
N LEU A 18 -15.10 12.53 5.04
CA LEU A 18 -14.70 11.92 6.30
C LEU A 18 -14.70 12.99 7.40
N THR A 19 -15.60 12.88 8.37
CA THR A 19 -15.81 13.88 9.43
C THR A 19 -15.38 13.40 10.81
N VAL A 20 -15.24 14.30 11.76
CA VAL A 20 -14.98 13.98 13.17
C VAL A 20 -16.08 13.11 13.76
N ASP A 21 -17.35 13.29 13.33
CA ASP A 21 -18.47 12.48 13.79
C ASP A 21 -18.35 11.03 13.32
N HIS A 22 -17.89 10.82 12.08
CA HIS A 22 -17.59 9.47 11.59
C HIS A 22 -16.50 8.80 12.43
N ALA A 23 -15.40 9.52 12.70
CA ALA A 23 -14.30 9.01 13.53
C ALA A 23 -14.76 8.70 14.96
N PHE A 24 -15.55 9.59 15.58
CA PHE A 24 -16.13 9.35 16.90
C PHE A 24 -16.99 8.10 16.93
N LYS A 25 -17.90 7.94 15.96
CA LYS A 25 -18.76 6.75 15.86
C LYS A 25 -17.97 5.47 15.63
N VAL A 26 -16.97 5.49 14.74
CA VAL A 26 -16.07 4.34 14.54
C VAL A 26 -15.40 3.95 15.87
N GLY A 27 -14.89 4.93 16.62
CA GLY A 27 -14.33 4.69 17.94
C GLY A 27 -15.34 4.13 18.93
N ARG A 28 -16.57 4.69 18.98
CA ARG A 28 -17.68 4.19 19.80
C ARG A 28 -17.97 2.72 19.52
N PHE A 29 -18.10 2.37 18.23
CA PHE A 29 -18.40 1.00 17.84
C PHE A 29 -17.28 0.03 18.22
N LEU A 30 -16.04 0.34 17.87
CA LEU A 30 -14.91 -0.56 18.13
C LEU A 30 -14.68 -0.78 19.63
N GLY A 31 -14.78 0.27 20.47
CA GLY A 31 -14.64 0.15 21.90
C GLY A 31 -15.68 -0.77 22.51
N TRP A 32 -16.94 -0.62 22.11
CA TRP A 32 -18.03 -1.49 22.52
C TRP A 32 -17.89 -2.91 21.95
N TYR A 33 -17.62 -3.05 20.65
CA TYR A 33 -17.58 -4.33 19.96
C TYR A 33 -16.55 -5.28 20.58
N TYR A 34 -15.35 -4.79 20.84
CA TYR A 34 -14.28 -5.60 21.41
C TYR A 34 -14.33 -5.69 22.94
N GLY A 35 -15.05 -4.81 23.62
CA GLY A 35 -15.20 -4.84 25.08
C GLY A 35 -16.37 -5.73 25.55
N ARG A 36 -17.43 -5.88 24.75
CA ARG A 36 -18.70 -6.50 25.18
C ARG A 36 -18.59 -7.93 25.70
N ASP A 37 -17.62 -8.68 25.17
CA ASP A 37 -17.45 -10.11 25.52
C ASP A 37 -16.30 -10.34 26.52
N LYS A 38 -15.69 -9.27 27.05
CA LYS A 38 -14.61 -9.34 28.04
C LYS A 38 -15.15 -9.22 29.47
N GLU A 39 -14.51 -9.94 30.39
CA GLU A 39 -14.91 -9.93 31.82
C GLU A 39 -14.80 -8.53 32.44
N ASP A 40 -13.75 -7.78 32.09
CA ASP A 40 -13.52 -6.41 32.54
C ASP A 40 -14.18 -5.36 31.64
N GLY A 41 -14.79 -5.77 30.53
CA GLY A 41 -15.43 -4.89 29.53
C GLY A 41 -14.45 -3.98 28.77
N LYS A 42 -13.13 -4.21 28.88
CA LYS A 42 -12.10 -3.30 28.36
C LYS A 42 -11.41 -3.82 27.10
N ALA A 43 -11.71 -3.19 25.97
CA ALA A 43 -10.92 -3.38 24.77
C ALA A 43 -9.60 -2.65 24.85
N LYS A 44 -8.54 -3.19 24.23
CA LYS A 44 -7.24 -2.53 24.05
C LYS A 44 -7.04 -2.21 22.59
N ILE A 45 -6.98 -0.93 22.25
CA ILE A 45 -6.89 -0.46 20.88
C ILE A 45 -5.61 0.36 20.70
N VAL A 46 -4.81 0.02 19.69
CA VAL A 46 -3.61 0.79 19.34
C VAL A 46 -3.88 1.70 18.16
N ILE A 47 -3.45 2.96 18.24
CA ILE A 47 -3.63 3.97 17.20
C ILE A 47 -2.29 4.53 16.75
N GLY A 48 -2.07 4.56 15.42
CA GLY A 48 -1.03 5.32 14.76
C GLY A 48 -1.62 6.31 13.76
N LYS A 49 -0.82 7.29 13.37
CA LYS A 49 -1.22 8.32 12.40
C LYS A 49 -0.05 8.74 11.52
N ASP A 50 -0.36 9.27 10.34
CA ASP A 50 0.60 9.97 9.52
C ASP A 50 0.78 11.44 9.95
N THR A 51 1.50 12.22 9.17
CA THR A 51 1.88 13.60 9.47
C THR A 51 0.83 14.64 9.08
N ARG A 52 -0.31 14.26 8.49
CA ARG A 52 -1.36 15.20 8.05
C ARG A 52 -1.88 16.01 9.23
N ARG A 53 -2.16 17.29 8.99
CA ARG A 53 -2.78 18.16 10.01
C ARG A 53 -4.09 17.57 10.55
N SER A 54 -4.93 17.02 9.67
CA SER A 54 -6.21 16.40 10.04
C SER A 54 -6.06 15.10 10.83
N SER A 55 -4.90 14.43 10.79
CA SER A 55 -4.68 13.18 11.52
C SER A 55 -4.76 13.37 13.04
N TYR A 56 -4.34 14.52 13.56
CA TYR A 56 -4.50 14.87 14.99
C TYR A 56 -5.97 15.02 15.38
N MET A 57 -6.75 15.70 14.54
CA MET A 57 -8.18 15.89 14.76
C MET A 57 -8.92 14.55 14.80
N PHE A 58 -8.65 13.67 13.84
CA PHE A 58 -9.25 12.33 13.80
C PHE A 58 -8.79 11.44 14.94
N GLU A 59 -7.51 11.51 15.35
CA GLU A 59 -7.00 10.77 16.52
C GLU A 59 -7.79 11.16 17.77
N TYR A 60 -7.95 12.44 18.07
CA TYR A 60 -8.71 12.89 19.24
C TYR A 60 -10.17 12.45 19.18
N SER A 61 -10.79 12.48 18.02
CA SER A 61 -12.18 12.05 17.84
C SER A 61 -12.35 10.53 18.05
N LEU A 62 -11.47 9.72 17.46
CA LEU A 62 -11.43 8.27 17.68
C LEU A 62 -11.21 7.93 19.16
N VAL A 63 -10.23 8.58 19.79
CA VAL A 63 -9.92 8.41 21.22
C VAL A 63 -11.12 8.70 22.08
N ALA A 64 -11.81 9.83 21.85
CA ALA A 64 -13.01 10.19 22.58
C ALA A 64 -14.12 9.13 22.45
N GLY A 65 -14.33 8.61 21.22
CA GLY A 65 -15.30 7.54 20.97
C GLY A 65 -14.95 6.24 21.67
N LEU A 66 -13.70 5.80 21.56
CA LEU A 66 -13.18 4.57 22.16
C LEU A 66 -13.28 4.60 23.70
N THR A 67 -12.76 5.66 24.33
CA THR A 67 -12.76 5.80 25.79
C THR A 67 -14.17 5.93 26.35
N ALA A 68 -15.07 6.64 25.64
CA ALA A 68 -16.48 6.73 25.98
C ALA A 68 -17.23 5.37 25.90
N SER A 69 -16.66 4.39 25.23
CA SER A 69 -17.17 3.02 25.17
C SER A 69 -16.38 2.04 26.07
N GLY A 70 -15.46 2.54 26.92
CA GLY A 70 -14.71 1.74 27.88
C GLY A 70 -13.38 1.17 27.39
N ALA A 71 -12.99 1.43 26.12
CA ALA A 71 -11.73 0.92 25.59
C ALA A 71 -10.52 1.72 26.09
N ASP A 72 -9.45 1.03 26.43
CA ASP A 72 -8.14 1.65 26.66
C ASP A 72 -7.41 1.84 25.34
N VAL A 73 -6.91 3.05 25.11
CA VAL A 73 -6.33 3.49 23.84
C VAL A 73 -4.83 3.75 23.96
N TYR A 74 -4.05 3.09 23.15
CA TYR A 74 -2.59 3.16 23.15
C TYR A 74 -2.10 3.95 21.94
N LEU A 75 -1.45 5.09 22.17
CA LEU A 75 -1.05 6.03 21.14
C LEU A 75 0.40 5.82 20.72
N LEU A 76 0.61 5.39 19.47
CA LEU A 76 1.93 5.30 18.85
C LEU A 76 2.38 6.65 18.28
N HIS A 77 1.46 7.64 18.21
CA HIS A 77 1.67 8.92 17.55
C HIS A 77 2.00 8.75 16.05
N VAL A 78 2.86 9.62 15.50
CA VAL A 78 3.27 9.52 14.10
C VAL A 78 4.11 8.26 13.89
N THR A 79 3.58 7.34 13.09
CA THR A 79 4.20 6.04 12.76
C THR A 79 3.64 5.50 11.45
N THR A 80 4.24 4.43 10.92
CA THR A 80 3.85 3.82 9.65
C THR A 80 2.69 2.84 9.80
N THR A 81 1.92 2.59 8.73
CA THR A 81 0.88 1.55 8.71
C THR A 81 1.43 0.18 9.11
N PRO A 82 2.58 -0.30 8.57
CA PRO A 82 3.14 -1.57 9.01
C PRO A 82 3.58 -1.58 10.48
N SER A 83 3.93 -0.44 11.08
CA SER A 83 4.20 -0.34 12.52
C SER A 83 2.95 -0.66 13.34
N VAL A 84 1.81 -0.09 12.98
CA VAL A 84 0.52 -0.38 13.66
C VAL A 84 0.15 -1.85 13.50
N SER A 85 0.30 -2.40 12.30
CA SER A 85 0.06 -3.82 12.00
C SER A 85 0.97 -4.73 12.84
N TYR A 86 2.26 -4.39 12.94
CA TYR A 86 3.23 -5.14 13.73
C TYR A 86 2.87 -5.14 15.22
N ILE A 87 2.56 -3.98 15.80
CA ILE A 87 2.22 -3.84 17.21
C ILE A 87 0.89 -4.54 17.52
N ALA A 88 -0.13 -4.39 16.67
CA ALA A 88 -1.41 -5.06 16.85
C ALA A 88 -1.27 -6.59 16.95
N ARG A 89 -0.37 -7.20 16.15
CA ARG A 89 -0.17 -8.67 16.14
C ARG A 89 0.85 -9.21 17.12
N THR A 90 1.73 -8.38 17.66
CA THR A 90 2.82 -8.83 18.54
C THR A 90 2.61 -8.48 20.01
N GLU A 91 1.69 -7.60 20.28
CA GLU A 91 1.23 -7.24 21.61
C GLU A 91 -0.26 -7.59 21.74
N ASP A 92 -0.77 -7.60 22.95
CA ASP A 92 -2.13 -8.04 23.26
C ASP A 92 -3.17 -6.93 22.96
N PHE A 93 -3.32 -6.59 21.67
CA PHE A 93 -4.33 -5.63 21.19
C PHE A 93 -5.48 -6.32 20.46
N ASP A 94 -6.68 -5.84 20.66
CA ASP A 94 -7.88 -6.35 19.98
C ASP A 94 -7.97 -5.78 18.55
N CYS A 95 -7.53 -4.54 18.37
CA CYS A 95 -7.60 -3.82 17.11
C CYS A 95 -6.49 -2.77 17.02
N GLY A 96 -5.99 -2.56 15.81
CA GLY A 96 -5.16 -1.43 15.44
C GLY A 96 -5.92 -0.46 14.54
N ILE A 97 -5.65 0.83 14.68
CA ILE A 97 -6.20 1.88 13.82
C ILE A 97 -5.05 2.69 13.25
N MET A 98 -4.98 2.83 11.93
CA MET A 98 -4.07 3.76 11.27
C MET A 98 -4.84 4.90 10.63
N ILE A 99 -4.47 6.13 10.98
CA ILE A 99 -5.06 7.36 10.43
C ILE A 99 -4.16 7.86 9.32
N SER A 100 -4.52 7.56 8.08
CA SER A 100 -3.79 7.95 6.88
C SER A 100 -4.62 7.73 5.61
N ALA A 101 -4.38 8.56 4.60
CA ALA A 101 -4.83 8.35 3.22
C ALA A 101 -3.68 7.94 2.29
N SER A 102 -2.58 7.35 2.82
CA SER A 102 -1.44 6.85 2.05
C SER A 102 -0.84 7.95 1.15
N HIS A 103 -0.87 7.76 -0.16
CA HIS A 103 -0.28 8.66 -1.16
C HIS A 103 -1.16 9.84 -1.58
N ASN A 104 -2.38 9.95 -1.06
CA ASN A 104 -3.29 11.06 -1.38
C ASN A 104 -2.75 12.43 -0.90
N PRO A 105 -3.22 13.55 -1.46
CA PRO A 105 -2.90 14.88 -0.99
C PRO A 105 -3.23 15.09 0.50
N PHE A 106 -2.65 16.12 1.11
CA PHE A 106 -2.74 16.38 2.56
C PHE A 106 -4.17 16.64 3.07
N TYR A 107 -5.07 17.15 2.24
CA TYR A 107 -6.46 17.46 2.59
C TYR A 107 -7.35 16.22 2.67
N ASP A 108 -6.95 15.12 2.05
CA ASP A 108 -7.57 13.81 2.26
C ASP A 108 -7.05 13.17 3.54
N ASN A 109 -7.85 12.31 4.14
CA ASN A 109 -7.42 11.41 5.21
C ASN A 109 -8.17 10.08 5.14
N GLY A 110 -7.82 9.16 6.03
CA GLY A 110 -8.44 7.85 6.08
C GLY A 110 -8.34 7.20 7.45
N ILE A 111 -9.23 6.25 7.70
CA ILE A 111 -9.23 5.39 8.87
C ILE A 111 -9.10 3.96 8.40
N LYS A 112 -7.92 3.36 8.58
CA LYS A 112 -7.64 1.96 8.27
C LYS A 112 -7.78 1.14 9.54
N LEU A 113 -8.55 0.06 9.48
CA LEU A 113 -8.80 -0.84 10.61
C LEU A 113 -8.02 -2.13 10.44
N ILE A 114 -7.32 -2.53 11.50
CA ILE A 114 -6.39 -3.65 11.53
C ILE A 114 -6.82 -4.58 12.67
N ASN A 115 -6.98 -5.87 12.40
CA ASN A 115 -7.36 -6.85 13.41
C ASN A 115 -6.18 -7.23 14.34
N SER A 116 -6.44 -8.03 15.37
CA SER A 116 -5.42 -8.51 16.32
C SER A 116 -4.30 -9.36 15.71
N LYS A 117 -4.47 -9.83 14.47
CA LYS A 117 -3.43 -10.54 13.71
C LYS A 117 -2.56 -9.62 12.86
N GLY A 118 -2.81 -8.31 12.90
CA GLY A 118 -2.12 -7.32 12.07
C GLY A 118 -2.61 -7.29 10.61
N GLU A 119 -3.74 -7.89 10.31
CA GLU A 119 -4.35 -7.95 8.99
C GLU A 119 -5.44 -6.88 8.87
N LYS A 120 -5.87 -6.58 7.65
CA LYS A 120 -7.06 -5.73 7.44
C LYS A 120 -8.28 -6.31 8.16
N MET A 121 -9.11 -5.41 8.68
CA MET A 121 -10.33 -5.78 9.38
C MET A 121 -11.24 -6.62 8.47
N ARG A 122 -11.91 -7.61 9.06
CA ARG A 122 -12.85 -8.50 8.37
C ARG A 122 -14.07 -7.74 7.87
N GLU A 123 -14.59 -8.17 6.72
CA GLU A 123 -15.73 -7.52 6.04
C GLU A 123 -17.02 -7.55 6.87
N ASP A 124 -17.23 -8.59 7.68
CA ASP A 124 -18.38 -8.67 8.57
C ASP A 124 -18.36 -7.56 9.64
N VAL A 125 -17.21 -7.32 10.27
CA VAL A 125 -17.05 -6.22 11.23
C VAL A 125 -17.18 -4.86 10.55
N ILE A 126 -16.61 -4.68 9.35
CA ILE A 126 -16.76 -3.47 8.55
C ILE A 126 -18.24 -3.20 8.26
N SER A 127 -18.98 -4.22 7.84
CA SER A 127 -20.43 -4.09 7.58
C SER A 127 -21.23 -3.66 8.81
N GLU A 128 -20.88 -4.16 9.99
CA GLU A 128 -21.51 -3.74 11.24
C GLU A 128 -21.17 -2.28 11.60
N ILE A 129 -19.93 -1.85 11.36
CA ILE A 129 -19.53 -0.44 11.54
C ILE A 129 -20.34 0.46 10.61
N GLU A 130 -20.51 0.08 9.35
CA GLU A 130 -21.27 0.88 8.38
C GLU A 130 -22.74 1.01 8.79
N LYS A 131 -23.37 -0.04 9.27
CA LYS A 131 -24.73 0.02 9.82
C LYS A 131 -24.82 0.99 11.00
N TYR A 132 -23.82 0.95 11.91
CA TYR A 132 -23.78 1.88 13.03
C TYR A 132 -23.57 3.33 12.59
N LEU A 133 -22.75 3.59 11.56
CA LEU A 133 -22.62 4.91 10.97
C LEU A 133 -23.95 5.44 10.42
N ASP A 134 -24.78 4.55 9.87
CA ASP A 134 -26.13 4.85 9.37
C ASP A 134 -27.21 4.89 10.47
N GLY A 135 -26.85 4.59 11.74
CA GLY A 135 -27.75 4.70 12.91
C GLY A 135 -28.28 3.38 13.46
N GLU A 136 -27.73 2.24 13.06
CA GLU A 136 -28.16 0.91 13.53
C GLU A 136 -27.00 0.12 14.20
N PRO A 137 -27.09 -0.33 15.45
CA PRO A 137 -28.15 -0.05 16.43
C PRO A 137 -28.10 1.40 16.95
N GLU A 138 -29.24 1.95 17.32
CA GLU A 138 -29.33 3.34 17.81
C GLU A 138 -28.53 3.62 19.07
N ASN A 139 -28.30 2.60 19.91
CA ASN A 139 -27.72 2.81 21.26
C ASN A 139 -26.56 1.83 21.55
N ILE A 140 -25.34 2.32 21.43
CA ILE A 140 -24.19 1.76 22.13
C ILE A 140 -24.11 2.43 23.52
N PRO A 141 -24.07 1.69 24.64
CA PRO A 141 -24.02 2.29 25.97
C PRO A 141 -22.73 3.10 26.19
N TYR A 142 -22.82 4.17 26.97
CA TYR A 142 -21.64 4.90 27.43
C TYR A 142 -21.08 4.22 28.66
N ALA A 143 -19.76 4.08 28.70
CA ALA A 143 -19.06 3.70 29.92
C ALA A 143 -19.17 4.82 30.96
N THR A 144 -19.26 4.45 32.22
CA THR A 144 -19.39 5.41 33.34
C THR A 144 -18.39 5.07 34.44
N LYS A 145 -18.02 6.07 35.22
CA LYS A 145 -17.14 5.95 36.41
C LYS A 145 -15.81 5.26 36.04
N GLU A 146 -15.42 4.21 36.75
CA GLU A 146 -14.22 3.39 36.58
C GLU A 146 -14.20 2.58 35.27
N ASN A 147 -15.34 2.46 34.60
CA ASN A 147 -15.43 1.77 33.31
C ASN A 147 -15.09 2.67 32.11
N ILE A 148 -14.95 4.00 32.32
CA ILE A 148 -14.46 4.89 31.25
C ILE A 148 -13.03 4.44 30.89
N GLY A 149 -12.75 4.29 29.58
CA GLY A 149 -11.41 3.91 29.10
C GLY A 149 -10.39 5.02 29.31
N CYS A 150 -9.12 4.66 29.27
CA CYS A 150 -8.02 5.61 29.41
C CYS A 150 -7.15 5.67 28.13
N THR A 151 -6.27 6.68 28.09
CA THR A 151 -5.24 6.81 27.06
C THR A 151 -3.87 6.51 27.64
N VAL A 152 -3.06 5.78 26.87
CA VAL A 152 -1.69 5.43 27.23
C VAL A 152 -0.77 5.92 26.14
N ASP A 153 0.28 6.68 26.47
CA ASP A 153 1.39 6.95 25.55
C ASP A 153 2.16 5.64 25.31
N HIS A 154 2.17 5.17 24.07
CA HIS A 154 2.79 3.89 23.71
C HIS A 154 3.93 4.08 22.70
N THR A 155 4.71 5.14 22.83
CA THR A 155 5.91 5.41 22.02
C THR A 155 6.88 4.23 22.04
N ALA A 156 6.91 3.47 23.14
CA ALA A 156 7.71 2.24 23.25
C ALA A 156 7.36 1.19 22.19
N GLY A 157 6.11 1.07 21.79
CA GLY A 157 5.68 0.19 20.69
C GLY A 157 6.34 0.56 19.36
N ARG A 158 6.35 1.85 19.00
CA ARG A 158 7.06 2.33 17.81
C ARG A 158 8.54 1.98 17.84
N ASN A 159 9.20 2.14 18.99
CA ASN A 159 10.61 1.80 19.15
C ASN A 159 10.83 0.27 19.04
N ARG A 160 9.88 -0.53 19.47
CA ARG A 160 9.90 -2.00 19.32
C ARG A 160 9.83 -2.42 17.85
N TYR A 161 8.94 -1.77 17.06
CA TYR A 161 8.90 -1.98 15.62
C TYR A 161 10.24 -1.59 14.95
N MET A 162 10.84 -0.48 15.34
CA MET A 162 12.14 -0.07 14.83
C MET A 162 13.24 -1.12 15.17
N GLY A 163 13.26 -1.65 16.39
CA GLY A 163 14.14 -2.75 16.78
C GLY A 163 13.89 -4.02 15.95
N TYR A 164 12.62 -4.32 15.67
CA TYR A 164 12.25 -5.43 14.79
C TYR A 164 12.82 -5.23 13.38
N LEU A 165 12.65 -4.06 12.76
CA LEU A 165 13.22 -3.77 11.44
C LEU A 165 14.73 -3.98 11.41
N MET A 166 15.46 -3.48 12.41
CA MET A 166 16.89 -3.67 12.52
C MET A 166 17.28 -5.16 12.63
N SER A 167 16.48 -5.97 13.32
CA SER A 167 16.72 -7.41 13.49
C SER A 167 16.56 -8.22 12.20
N LEU A 168 15.90 -7.65 11.18
CA LEU A 168 15.69 -8.30 9.87
C LEU A 168 16.90 -8.18 8.94
N ALA A 169 17.84 -7.29 9.23
CA ALA A 169 19.05 -7.11 8.44
C ALA A 169 20.07 -8.19 8.79
N ILE A 170 20.45 -9.00 7.81
CA ILE A 170 21.46 -10.06 7.98
C ILE A 170 22.86 -9.61 7.59
N TYR A 171 22.99 -8.43 7.00
CA TYR A 171 24.25 -7.80 6.61
C TYR A 171 24.35 -6.40 7.20
N SER A 172 25.58 -5.96 7.50
CA SER A 172 25.88 -4.56 7.79
C SER A 172 25.82 -3.74 6.49
N PHE A 173 25.27 -2.53 6.57
CA PHE A 173 25.25 -1.57 5.46
C PHE A 173 26.44 -0.59 5.48
N LYS A 174 27.46 -0.90 6.29
CA LYS A 174 28.67 -0.06 6.40
C LYS A 174 29.33 0.14 5.05
N GLY A 175 29.56 1.39 4.70
CA GLY A 175 30.15 1.79 3.42
C GLY A 175 29.13 2.10 2.33
N MET A 176 27.85 1.73 2.49
CA MET A 176 26.79 2.06 1.54
C MET A 176 26.29 3.50 1.72
N ARG A 177 26.06 4.20 0.62
CA ARG A 177 25.55 5.58 0.53
C ARG A 177 24.11 5.52 0.02
N ILE A 178 23.13 5.86 0.85
CA ILE A 178 21.72 5.59 0.57
C ILE A 178 20.90 6.89 0.60
N GLY A 179 20.13 7.14 -0.48
CA GLY A 179 19.13 8.18 -0.52
C GLY A 179 17.80 7.71 0.07
N LEU A 180 17.16 8.55 0.87
CA LEU A 180 15.82 8.29 1.43
C LEU A 180 14.92 9.48 1.15
N ASP A 181 13.78 9.23 0.51
CA ASP A 181 12.69 10.20 0.40
C ASP A 181 11.55 9.76 1.33
N ALA A 182 11.35 10.52 2.40
CA ALA A 182 10.36 10.22 3.42
C ALA A 182 8.96 10.78 3.12
N ALA A 183 8.73 11.36 1.94
CA ALA A 183 7.45 11.95 1.50
C ALA A 183 6.85 12.97 2.48
N ASN A 184 7.63 13.57 3.37
CA ASN A 184 7.16 14.30 4.56
C ASN A 184 6.09 13.53 5.35
N GLY A 185 6.11 12.21 5.27
CA GLY A 185 5.16 11.27 5.85
C GLY A 185 5.72 10.53 7.07
N SER A 186 5.12 9.40 7.37
CA SER A 186 5.36 8.60 8.58
C SER A 186 6.78 8.02 8.70
N ALA A 187 7.48 7.82 7.56
CA ALA A 187 8.84 7.28 7.53
C ALA A 187 9.93 8.27 7.96
N TRP A 188 9.62 9.56 8.11
CA TRP A 188 10.59 10.66 8.23
C TRP A 188 11.65 10.47 9.32
N THR A 189 11.31 9.87 10.45
CA THR A 189 12.28 9.53 11.51
C THR A 189 12.71 8.07 11.47
N LEU A 190 11.79 7.16 11.16
CA LEU A 190 12.00 5.72 11.26
C LEU A 190 13.01 5.21 10.22
N ALA A 191 12.84 5.58 8.95
CA ALA A 191 13.71 5.08 7.88
C ALA A 191 15.17 5.45 8.13
N LYS A 192 15.44 6.75 8.38
CA LYS A 192 16.80 7.21 8.68
C LYS A 192 17.41 6.47 9.87
N ALA A 193 16.68 6.37 10.99
CA ALA A 193 17.16 5.74 12.20
C ALA A 193 17.54 4.27 11.99
N VAL A 194 16.74 3.52 11.22
CA VAL A 194 17.01 2.11 10.91
C VAL A 194 18.25 1.96 10.03
N PHE A 195 18.36 2.72 8.94
CA PHE A 195 19.50 2.62 8.02
C PHE A 195 20.81 3.09 8.66
N ASP A 196 20.79 4.17 9.44
CA ASP A 196 21.99 4.64 10.19
C ASP A 196 22.45 3.61 11.22
N ALA A 197 21.50 3.00 11.96
CA ALA A 197 21.84 1.95 12.95
C ALA A 197 22.46 0.71 12.29
N LEU A 198 22.11 0.42 11.05
CA LEU A 198 22.70 -0.67 10.26
C LEU A 198 24.03 -0.29 9.58
N GLY A 199 24.47 0.97 9.74
CA GLY A 199 25.78 1.46 9.31
C GLY A 199 25.80 2.13 7.94
N ALA A 200 24.66 2.36 7.29
CA ALA A 200 24.61 3.13 6.05
C ALA A 200 24.91 4.61 6.28
N LYS A 201 25.45 5.28 5.27
CA LYS A 201 25.50 6.73 5.21
C LYS A 201 24.25 7.22 4.49
N THR A 202 23.30 7.79 5.22
CA THR A 202 22.00 8.22 4.68
C THR A 202 22.00 9.68 4.23
N TYR A 203 21.31 9.93 3.11
CA TYR A 203 21.02 11.25 2.56
C TYR A 203 19.49 11.36 2.46
N VAL A 204 18.89 12.21 3.28
CA VAL A 204 17.44 12.25 3.44
C VAL A 204 16.87 13.52 2.87
N ILE A 205 15.81 13.39 2.08
CA ILE A 205 14.98 14.50 1.59
C ILE A 205 13.54 14.33 2.06
N ASN A 206 12.78 15.40 2.01
CA ASN A 206 11.35 15.43 2.35
C ASN A 206 11.07 14.81 3.72
N ALA A 207 11.82 15.23 4.72
CA ALA A 207 11.75 14.75 6.11
C ALA A 207 11.49 15.89 7.11
N SER A 208 10.71 16.90 6.70
CA SER A 208 10.32 18.05 7.54
C SER A 208 8.81 18.30 7.40
N PRO A 209 7.98 17.40 7.96
CA PRO A 209 6.53 17.50 7.83
C PRO A 209 6.00 18.73 8.54
N ASP A 210 5.10 19.49 7.87
CA ASP A 210 4.40 20.67 8.43
C ASP A 210 2.88 20.45 8.57
N GLY A 211 2.40 19.25 8.21
CA GLY A 211 1.01 18.86 8.23
C GLY A 211 0.25 19.10 6.92
N THR A 212 0.87 19.80 5.95
CA THR A 212 0.26 20.12 4.65
C THR A 212 1.12 19.71 3.45
N ASN A 213 2.37 19.32 3.69
CA ASN A 213 3.34 18.99 2.65
C ASN A 213 3.55 17.49 2.39
N ILE A 214 2.80 16.60 3.05
CA ILE A 214 2.87 15.15 2.83
C ILE A 214 2.56 14.81 1.36
N ASN A 215 3.40 13.98 0.72
CA ASN A 215 3.30 13.57 -0.68
C ASN A 215 3.35 14.71 -1.73
N THR A 216 3.57 15.94 -1.31
CA THR A 216 3.57 17.09 -2.22
C THR A 216 4.87 17.13 -3.00
N ASN A 217 4.84 16.76 -4.27
CA ASN A 217 6.01 16.66 -5.16
C ASN A 217 7.16 15.84 -4.55
N CYS A 218 6.84 14.76 -3.84
CA CYS A 218 7.83 13.92 -3.17
C CYS A 218 7.31 12.49 -2.93
N GLY A 219 8.20 11.63 -2.47
CA GLY A 219 7.91 10.24 -2.15
C GLY A 219 7.72 9.36 -3.39
N SER A 220 7.05 8.20 -3.19
CA SER A 220 6.93 7.17 -4.23
C SER A 220 6.08 7.57 -5.43
N THR A 221 5.28 8.62 -5.35
CA THR A 221 4.46 9.14 -6.46
C THR A 221 5.13 10.28 -7.24
N HIS A 222 6.21 10.86 -6.71
CA HIS A 222 7.01 11.94 -7.31
C HIS A 222 8.48 11.70 -7.00
N ILE A 223 9.06 10.76 -7.72
CA ILE A 223 10.38 10.19 -7.41
C ILE A 223 11.56 11.01 -7.97
N GLU A 224 11.27 12.03 -8.77
CA GLU A 224 12.27 12.84 -9.50
C GLU A 224 13.31 13.46 -8.55
N GLY A 225 12.86 13.96 -7.39
CA GLY A 225 13.75 14.54 -6.38
C GLY A 225 14.77 13.55 -5.82
N LEU A 226 14.35 12.27 -5.67
CA LEU A 226 15.26 11.21 -5.25
C LEU A 226 16.21 10.78 -6.38
N GLN A 227 15.76 10.73 -7.63
CA GLN A 227 16.60 10.44 -8.79
C GLN A 227 17.74 11.48 -8.91
N ASP A 228 17.41 12.76 -8.75
CA ASP A 228 18.38 13.86 -8.75
C ASP A 228 19.34 13.77 -7.57
N LEU A 229 18.86 13.42 -6.39
CA LEU A 229 19.70 13.21 -5.20
C LEU A 229 20.71 12.08 -5.44
N VAL A 230 20.25 10.93 -5.93
CA VAL A 230 21.11 9.76 -6.20
C VAL A 230 22.23 10.12 -7.17
N LYS A 231 21.91 10.78 -8.29
CA LYS A 231 22.89 11.20 -9.30
C LYS A 231 23.88 12.22 -8.74
N ARG A 232 23.38 13.29 -8.09
CA ARG A 232 24.20 14.37 -7.56
C ARG A 232 25.18 13.92 -6.49
N GLU A 233 24.71 13.07 -5.58
CA GLU A 233 25.50 12.58 -4.47
C GLU A 233 26.26 11.28 -4.77
N HIS A 234 26.12 10.72 -5.98
CA HIS A 234 26.69 9.42 -6.37
C HIS A 234 26.37 8.33 -5.34
N LEU A 235 25.06 8.11 -5.09
CA LEU A 235 24.58 7.14 -4.12
C LEU A 235 24.51 5.74 -4.74
N ASP A 236 24.62 4.71 -3.88
CA ASP A 236 24.53 3.32 -4.30
C ASP A 236 23.07 2.91 -4.61
N ALA A 237 22.12 3.52 -3.92
CA ALA A 237 20.68 3.35 -4.15
C ALA A 237 19.88 4.47 -3.48
N GLY A 238 18.63 4.65 -3.93
CA GLY A 238 17.63 5.49 -3.29
C GLY A 238 16.36 4.71 -2.99
N PHE A 239 15.64 5.08 -1.92
CA PHE A 239 14.35 4.50 -1.52
C PHE A 239 13.35 5.63 -1.24
N ALA A 240 12.21 5.62 -1.96
CA ALA A 240 11.12 6.56 -1.79
C ALA A 240 9.91 5.85 -1.18
N PHE A 241 9.38 6.42 -0.11
CA PHE A 241 8.19 5.93 0.58
C PHE A 241 6.96 6.76 0.20
N ASP A 242 5.77 6.26 0.49
CA ASP A 242 4.55 7.06 0.49
C ASP A 242 4.21 7.56 1.91
N GLY A 243 3.12 8.28 2.06
CA GLY A 243 2.79 9.00 3.29
C GLY A 243 2.72 8.15 4.55
N ASP A 244 2.30 6.90 4.48
CA ASP A 244 2.25 5.95 5.61
C ASP A 244 3.22 4.77 5.47
N ALA A 245 4.11 4.85 4.47
CA ALA A 245 5.24 3.96 4.24
C ALA A 245 4.89 2.47 4.13
N ASP A 246 3.71 2.16 3.62
CA ASP A 246 3.35 0.80 3.22
C ASP A 246 3.87 0.45 1.82
N ARG A 247 4.38 1.47 1.07
CA ARG A 247 5.00 1.36 -0.25
C ARG A 247 6.46 1.82 -0.24
N CYS A 248 7.25 1.21 -1.15
CA CYS A 248 8.60 1.66 -1.47
C CYS A 248 8.87 1.48 -2.95
N LEU A 249 9.35 2.53 -3.61
CA LEU A 249 10.04 2.45 -4.90
C LEU A 249 11.52 2.70 -4.69
N CYS A 250 12.35 2.11 -5.56
CA CYS A 250 13.79 2.30 -5.48
C CYS A 250 14.30 3.13 -6.66
N VAL A 251 15.49 3.69 -6.49
CA VAL A 251 16.27 4.34 -7.56
C VAL A 251 17.63 3.67 -7.59
N ASP A 252 18.08 3.23 -8.77
CA ASP A 252 19.39 2.64 -8.96
C ASP A 252 20.50 3.71 -8.95
N GLU A 253 21.74 3.29 -8.94
CA GLU A 253 22.93 4.17 -8.92
C GLU A 253 23.05 5.09 -10.15
N ASN A 254 22.32 4.81 -11.23
CA ASN A 254 22.24 5.62 -12.44
C ASN A 254 21.07 6.63 -12.41
N GLY A 255 20.22 6.54 -11.38
CA GLY A 255 19.03 7.36 -11.22
C GLY A 255 17.81 6.82 -11.96
N ASN A 256 17.78 5.55 -12.37
CA ASN A 256 16.60 4.93 -12.97
C ASN A 256 15.66 4.41 -11.88
N VAL A 257 14.37 4.48 -12.17
CA VAL A 257 13.32 4.00 -11.24
C VAL A 257 13.24 2.48 -11.27
N ILE A 258 13.28 1.88 -10.10
CA ILE A 258 13.05 0.46 -9.85
C ILE A 258 11.68 0.32 -9.20
N THR A 259 10.70 -0.10 -10.00
CA THR A 259 9.29 -0.22 -9.60
C THR A 259 9.04 -1.47 -8.75
N GLY A 260 7.83 -1.62 -8.21
CA GLY A 260 7.41 -2.84 -7.51
C GLY A 260 7.57 -4.11 -8.34
N ASP A 261 7.38 -4.03 -9.65
CA ASP A 261 7.59 -5.18 -10.54
C ASP A 261 9.07 -5.62 -10.57
N HIS A 262 10.01 -4.68 -10.63
CA HIS A 262 11.43 -5.01 -10.51
C HIS A 262 11.76 -5.61 -9.13
N ILE A 263 11.19 -5.07 -8.06
CA ILE A 263 11.40 -5.58 -6.70
C ILE A 263 10.89 -7.02 -6.57
N LEU A 264 9.69 -7.30 -7.11
CA LEU A 264 9.13 -8.67 -7.15
C LEU A 264 10.03 -9.62 -7.95
N TYR A 265 10.55 -9.19 -9.09
CA TYR A 265 11.48 -9.96 -9.91
C TYR A 265 12.79 -10.23 -9.16
N ILE A 266 13.45 -9.20 -8.69
CA ILE A 266 14.76 -9.29 -8.01
C ILE A 266 14.66 -10.21 -6.79
N TYR A 267 13.67 -9.98 -5.93
CA TYR A 267 13.55 -10.76 -4.70
C TYR A 267 12.97 -12.16 -4.96
N GLY A 268 12.12 -12.33 -5.97
CA GLY A 268 11.63 -13.62 -6.43
C GLY A 268 12.77 -14.52 -6.89
N CYS A 269 13.67 -14.01 -7.74
CA CYS A 269 14.89 -14.73 -8.18
C CYS A 269 15.78 -15.08 -6.97
N TYR A 270 15.99 -14.13 -6.07
CA TYR A 270 16.81 -14.36 -4.87
C TYR A 270 16.23 -15.41 -3.93
N MET A 271 14.91 -15.45 -3.76
CA MET A 271 14.22 -16.48 -2.97
C MET A 271 14.30 -17.85 -3.67
N LYS A 272 14.09 -17.90 -4.99
CA LYS A 272 14.16 -19.14 -5.78
C LYS A 272 15.53 -19.80 -5.66
N GLU A 273 16.59 -19.05 -5.87
CA GLU A 273 17.97 -19.53 -5.74
C GLU A 273 18.29 -20.15 -4.37
N ARG A 274 17.57 -19.70 -3.33
CA ARG A 274 17.73 -20.18 -1.95
C ARG A 274 16.72 -21.27 -1.57
N GLY A 275 15.89 -21.73 -2.50
CA GLY A 275 14.83 -22.71 -2.24
C GLY A 275 13.78 -22.21 -1.24
N LYS A 276 13.54 -20.87 -1.20
CA LYS A 276 12.60 -20.24 -0.26
C LYS A 276 11.31 -19.75 -0.91
N LEU A 277 11.22 -19.80 -2.23
CA LEU A 277 10.04 -19.44 -2.98
C LEU A 277 9.09 -20.65 -3.06
N ILE A 278 7.99 -20.60 -2.32
CA ILE A 278 7.02 -21.71 -2.28
C ILE A 278 6.40 -21.88 -3.66
N ASP A 279 6.38 -23.12 -4.16
CA ASP A 279 5.90 -23.52 -5.49
C ASP A 279 6.48 -22.64 -6.63
N ASN A 280 7.68 -22.11 -6.44
CA ASN A 280 8.30 -21.12 -7.33
C ASN A 280 7.41 -19.93 -7.69
N THR A 281 6.40 -19.60 -6.86
CA THR A 281 5.33 -18.68 -7.21
C THR A 281 5.46 -17.32 -6.50
N VAL A 282 5.29 -16.23 -7.27
CA VAL A 282 5.14 -14.85 -6.82
C VAL A 282 3.71 -14.37 -7.09
N VAL A 283 3.07 -13.70 -6.13
CA VAL A 283 1.73 -13.13 -6.31
C VAL A 283 1.83 -11.71 -6.83
N LYS A 284 1.08 -11.38 -7.89
CA LYS A 284 1.03 -10.05 -8.49
C LYS A 284 -0.35 -9.70 -8.97
N THR A 285 -0.62 -8.43 -9.22
CA THR A 285 -1.90 -8.02 -9.77
C THR A 285 -1.93 -8.08 -11.30
N VAL A 286 -3.11 -7.97 -11.87
CA VAL A 286 -3.30 -7.85 -13.33
C VAL A 286 -2.65 -6.58 -13.91
N MET A 287 -2.26 -5.62 -13.06
CA MET A 287 -1.62 -4.36 -13.49
C MET A 287 -0.09 -4.45 -13.57
N SER A 288 0.54 -5.54 -13.08
CA SER A 288 1.99 -5.74 -13.27
C SER A 288 2.35 -5.69 -14.75
N ASN A 289 3.45 -5.02 -15.07
CA ASN A 289 3.89 -4.81 -16.46
C ASN A 289 4.12 -6.13 -17.20
N PHE A 290 3.83 -6.15 -18.50
CA PHE A 290 4.01 -7.33 -19.35
C PHE A 290 5.46 -7.86 -19.33
N GLY A 291 6.43 -6.97 -19.18
CA GLY A 291 7.83 -7.35 -19.02
C GLY A 291 8.09 -8.25 -17.81
N LEU A 292 7.34 -8.07 -16.71
CA LEU A 292 7.47 -8.95 -15.55
C LEU A 292 7.04 -10.39 -15.87
N TYR A 293 6.00 -10.57 -16.68
CA TYR A 293 5.57 -11.90 -17.12
C TYR A 293 6.70 -12.59 -17.88
N LYS A 294 7.26 -11.92 -18.88
CA LYS A 294 8.38 -12.45 -19.68
C LYS A 294 9.62 -12.74 -18.83
N ALA A 295 9.95 -11.86 -17.90
CA ALA A 295 11.10 -12.03 -17.01
C ALA A 295 10.91 -13.21 -16.06
N PHE A 296 9.70 -13.43 -15.54
CA PHE A 296 9.39 -14.58 -14.70
C PHE A 296 9.43 -15.88 -15.50
N ASP A 297 8.85 -15.90 -16.71
CA ASP A 297 8.90 -17.07 -17.60
C ASP A 297 10.34 -17.47 -17.92
N ALA A 298 11.19 -16.49 -18.26
CA ALA A 298 12.62 -16.72 -18.52
C ALA A 298 13.39 -17.19 -17.28
N ALA A 299 13.01 -16.74 -16.10
CA ALA A 299 13.60 -17.17 -14.82
C ALA A 299 13.01 -18.49 -14.29
N GLY A 300 11.98 -19.05 -14.94
CA GLY A 300 11.24 -20.22 -14.46
C GLY A 300 10.54 -19.96 -13.13
N ILE A 301 10.00 -18.76 -12.93
CA ILE A 301 9.21 -18.36 -11.77
C ILE A 301 7.74 -18.35 -12.19
N ASP A 302 6.93 -19.09 -11.47
CA ASP A 302 5.48 -19.08 -11.63
C ASP A 302 4.85 -17.87 -10.95
N TYR A 303 3.65 -17.49 -11.37
CA TYR A 303 2.98 -16.34 -10.80
C TYR A 303 1.46 -16.52 -10.67
N ALA A 304 0.92 -16.11 -9.53
CA ALA A 304 -0.51 -16.00 -9.30
C ALA A 304 -0.96 -14.56 -9.60
N LYS A 305 -2.02 -14.42 -10.41
CA LYS A 305 -2.60 -13.13 -10.80
C LYS A 305 -3.84 -12.82 -9.95
N THR A 306 -3.90 -11.63 -9.37
CA THR A 306 -5.06 -11.15 -8.61
C THR A 306 -5.66 -9.91 -9.25
N LYS A 307 -6.86 -9.55 -8.78
CA LYS A 307 -7.42 -8.20 -9.01
C LYS A 307 -6.51 -7.16 -8.37
N VAL A 308 -6.66 -5.90 -8.80
CA VAL A 308 -5.95 -4.75 -8.22
C VAL A 308 -6.42 -4.53 -6.78
N GLY A 309 -5.46 -4.35 -5.88
CA GLY A 309 -5.66 -4.13 -4.46
C GLY A 309 -4.86 -5.13 -3.63
N ASP A 310 -4.11 -4.60 -2.69
CA ASP A 310 -3.25 -5.35 -1.77
C ASP A 310 -3.99 -6.43 -0.97
N LYS A 311 -5.27 -6.20 -0.66
CA LYS A 311 -6.16 -7.19 -0.04
C LYS A 311 -6.20 -8.49 -0.84
N TYR A 312 -6.40 -8.41 -2.16
CA TYR A 312 -6.48 -9.60 -3.01
C TYR A 312 -5.14 -10.30 -3.15
N VAL A 313 -4.05 -9.53 -3.15
CA VAL A 313 -2.69 -10.07 -3.13
C VAL A 313 -2.47 -10.87 -1.85
N TYR A 314 -2.77 -10.27 -0.70
CA TYR A 314 -2.59 -10.91 0.60
C TYR A 314 -3.48 -12.15 0.77
N GLU A 315 -4.76 -12.08 0.42
CA GLU A 315 -5.69 -13.22 0.44
C GLU A 315 -5.15 -14.39 -0.40
N CYS A 316 -4.66 -14.12 -1.60
CA CYS A 316 -4.05 -15.14 -2.47
C CYS A 316 -2.81 -15.76 -1.81
N MET A 317 -1.96 -14.92 -1.19
CA MET A 317 -0.76 -15.40 -0.49
C MET A 317 -1.11 -16.30 0.69
N VAL A 318 -2.07 -15.91 1.52
CA VAL A 318 -2.48 -16.69 2.71
C VAL A 318 -3.11 -18.03 2.30
N ASN A 319 -4.03 -17.99 1.33
CA ASN A 319 -4.76 -19.19 0.91
C ASN A 319 -3.85 -20.27 0.27
N ASN A 320 -2.72 -19.87 -0.30
CA ASN A 320 -1.79 -20.77 -0.98
C ASN A 320 -0.44 -20.91 -0.26
N GLY A 321 -0.23 -20.21 0.84
CA GLY A 321 1.03 -20.22 1.58
C GLY A 321 2.19 -19.49 0.89
N TYR A 322 1.92 -18.64 -0.12
CA TYR A 322 2.95 -17.91 -0.85
C TYR A 322 3.64 -16.85 0.01
N ARG A 323 4.92 -16.61 -0.24
CA ARG A 323 5.76 -15.80 0.63
C ARG A 323 6.10 -14.41 0.10
N LEU A 324 5.90 -14.18 -1.20
CA LEU A 324 6.18 -12.91 -1.86
C LEU A 324 5.01 -12.52 -2.74
N GLY A 325 4.54 -11.31 -2.58
CA GLY A 325 3.51 -10.74 -3.44
C GLY A 325 3.52 -9.23 -3.38
N GLY A 326 2.86 -8.59 -4.34
CA GLY A 326 2.80 -7.13 -4.35
C GLY A 326 2.25 -6.53 -5.62
N GLU A 327 2.43 -5.23 -5.71
CA GLU A 327 1.95 -4.37 -6.79
C GLU A 327 3.08 -3.55 -7.39
N GLN A 328 2.96 -3.14 -8.65
CA GLN A 328 3.94 -2.27 -9.32
C GLN A 328 4.14 -0.92 -8.59
N SER A 329 3.14 -0.48 -7.81
CA SER A 329 3.18 0.74 -6.99
C SER A 329 4.18 0.68 -5.82
N GLY A 330 4.82 -0.49 -5.60
CA GLY A 330 5.77 -0.68 -4.52
C GLY A 330 5.17 -1.19 -3.21
N HIS A 331 3.88 -1.54 -3.18
CA HIS A 331 3.26 -2.24 -2.05
C HIS A 331 3.66 -3.72 -2.10
N ILE A 332 4.73 -4.08 -1.39
CA ILE A 332 5.34 -5.42 -1.42
C ILE A 332 5.14 -6.12 -0.07
N ILE A 333 4.58 -7.31 -0.12
CA ILE A 333 4.29 -8.13 1.05
C ILE A 333 5.30 -9.29 1.11
N PHE A 334 6.05 -9.34 2.19
CA PHE A 334 6.91 -10.46 2.56
C PHE A 334 6.23 -11.20 3.72
N SER A 335 5.35 -12.18 3.44
CA SER A 335 4.46 -12.80 4.44
C SER A 335 5.20 -13.44 5.63
N LYS A 336 6.48 -13.75 5.47
CA LYS A 336 7.32 -14.19 6.59
C LYS A 336 7.54 -13.10 7.65
N TYR A 337 7.45 -11.83 7.27
CA TYR A 337 7.85 -10.69 8.08
C TYR A 337 6.68 -9.76 8.40
N ALA A 338 5.75 -9.59 7.47
CA ALA A 338 4.63 -8.67 7.60
C ALA A 338 3.35 -9.25 6.98
N THR A 339 2.20 -8.80 7.48
CA THR A 339 0.85 -9.14 6.98
C THR A 339 0.29 -8.08 6.02
N THR A 340 1.06 -7.04 5.75
CA THR A 340 0.76 -5.96 4.80
C THR A 340 2.05 -5.53 4.10
N GLY A 341 1.96 -4.66 3.11
CA GLY A 341 3.13 -4.02 2.53
C GLY A 341 3.91 -3.24 3.58
N ASP A 342 5.23 -3.27 3.46
CA ASP A 342 6.13 -2.55 4.35
C ASP A 342 7.28 -1.98 3.53
N GLY A 343 7.25 -0.66 3.35
CA GLY A 343 8.24 0.03 2.52
C GLY A 343 9.65 -0.06 3.10
N ILE A 344 9.80 -0.01 4.43
CA ILE A 344 11.13 -0.09 5.06
C ILE A 344 11.68 -1.53 4.96
N ILE A 345 10.85 -2.55 5.20
CA ILE A 345 11.27 -3.95 4.95
C ILE A 345 11.66 -4.13 3.47
N THR A 346 10.89 -3.56 2.55
CA THR A 346 11.20 -3.63 1.10
C THR A 346 12.57 -3.06 0.81
N ALA A 347 12.88 -1.88 1.32
CA ALA A 347 14.19 -1.25 1.16
C ALA A 347 15.32 -2.10 1.79
N LEU A 348 15.12 -2.63 3.00
CA LEU A 348 16.07 -3.53 3.67
C LEU A 348 16.31 -4.81 2.85
N LYS A 349 15.27 -5.37 2.23
CA LYS A 349 15.39 -6.58 1.41
C LYS A 349 16.09 -6.32 0.09
N MET A 350 15.95 -5.15 -0.52
CA MET A 350 16.75 -4.77 -1.69
C MET A 350 18.23 -4.62 -1.32
N MET A 351 18.55 -3.97 -0.20
CA MET A 351 19.93 -3.90 0.32
C MET A 351 20.50 -5.29 0.60
N GLU A 352 19.70 -6.20 1.16
CA GLU A 352 20.10 -7.59 1.38
C GLU A 352 20.55 -8.27 0.09
N VAL A 353 19.78 -8.13 -1.00
CA VAL A 353 20.11 -8.75 -2.29
C VAL A 353 21.34 -8.12 -2.91
N MET A 354 21.45 -6.79 -2.92
CA MET A 354 22.63 -6.07 -3.45
C MET A 354 23.93 -6.57 -2.79
N ILE A 355 23.94 -6.64 -1.47
CA ILE A 355 25.14 -7.06 -0.70
C ILE A 355 25.42 -8.55 -0.91
N ALA A 356 24.39 -9.40 -0.84
CA ALA A 356 24.55 -10.84 -1.00
C ALA A 356 25.07 -11.24 -2.38
N LYS A 357 24.61 -10.54 -3.44
CA LYS A 357 25.00 -10.79 -4.82
C LYS A 357 26.24 -10.01 -5.24
N LYS A 358 26.64 -8.99 -4.48
CA LYS A 358 27.66 -8.00 -4.85
C LYS A 358 27.35 -7.34 -6.21
N MET A 359 26.09 -6.99 -6.41
CA MET A 359 25.57 -6.36 -7.63
C MET A 359 24.86 -5.05 -7.28
N THR A 360 24.89 -4.11 -8.23
CA THR A 360 24.10 -2.87 -8.14
C THR A 360 22.62 -3.13 -8.45
N LEU A 361 21.75 -2.18 -8.09
CA LEU A 361 20.33 -2.30 -8.42
C LEU A 361 20.08 -2.36 -9.93
N SER A 362 20.82 -1.58 -10.72
CA SER A 362 20.70 -1.61 -12.19
C SER A 362 21.04 -2.99 -12.75
N GLN A 363 22.10 -3.63 -12.26
CA GLN A 363 22.48 -4.99 -12.67
C GLN A 363 21.43 -6.03 -12.29
N LEU A 364 20.82 -5.91 -11.10
CA LEU A 364 19.78 -6.80 -10.63
C LEU A 364 18.47 -6.63 -11.41
N ALA A 365 18.16 -5.43 -11.83
CA ALA A 365 16.95 -5.09 -12.59
C ALA A 365 17.07 -5.35 -14.09
N ALA A 366 18.28 -5.39 -14.65
CA ALA A 366 18.55 -5.46 -16.07
C ALA A 366 17.80 -6.57 -16.85
N PRO A 367 17.53 -7.77 -16.28
CA PRO A 367 16.79 -8.79 -17.01
C PRO A 367 15.29 -8.49 -17.18
N LEU A 368 14.72 -7.53 -16.42
CA LEU A 368 13.34 -7.13 -16.55
C LEU A 368 13.23 -5.87 -17.41
N GLN A 369 12.74 -6.00 -18.62
CA GLN A 369 12.47 -4.87 -19.50
C GLN A 369 11.03 -4.41 -19.34
N ILE A 370 10.82 -3.16 -18.96
CA ILE A 370 9.49 -2.55 -18.86
C ILE A 370 8.98 -2.20 -20.26
N TYR A 371 7.81 -2.69 -20.58
CA TYR A 371 7.11 -2.36 -21.82
C TYR A 371 6.43 -0.99 -21.70
N PRO A 372 6.50 -0.15 -22.75
CA PRO A 372 5.66 1.05 -22.84
C PRO A 372 4.20 0.72 -22.55
N GLN A 373 3.51 1.59 -21.83
CA GLN A 373 2.13 1.42 -21.41
C GLN A 373 1.33 2.70 -21.65
N VAL A 374 0.14 2.56 -22.23
CA VAL A 374 -0.87 3.61 -22.27
C VAL A 374 -2.13 3.14 -21.58
N LEU A 375 -2.62 3.94 -20.63
CA LEU A 375 -3.89 3.74 -19.94
C LEU A 375 -4.78 4.96 -20.19
N LYS A 376 -5.95 4.76 -20.80
CA LYS A 376 -6.96 5.81 -20.94
C LYS A 376 -8.24 5.41 -20.20
N ASN A 377 -8.87 6.38 -19.55
CA ASN A 377 -10.15 6.24 -18.90
C ASN A 377 -11.22 6.82 -19.81
N ILE A 378 -12.28 6.05 -20.09
CA ILE A 378 -13.44 6.54 -20.79
C ILE A 378 -14.65 6.54 -19.86
N ARG A 379 -15.30 7.70 -19.73
CA ARG A 379 -16.52 7.82 -18.93
C ARG A 379 -17.69 7.21 -19.70
N VAL A 380 -18.45 6.36 -19.02
CA VAL A 380 -19.55 5.61 -19.64
C VAL A 380 -20.81 5.65 -18.79
N TYR A 381 -21.98 5.52 -19.42
CA TYR A 381 -23.27 5.44 -18.74
C TYR A 381 -23.43 4.13 -17.96
N ASP A 382 -22.99 3.02 -18.55
CA ASP A 382 -23.04 1.68 -17.95
C ASP A 382 -21.71 0.95 -18.22
N LYS A 383 -20.93 0.75 -17.16
CA LYS A 383 -19.60 0.12 -17.23
C LYS A 383 -19.69 -1.33 -17.66
N THR A 384 -20.64 -2.04 -17.08
CA THR A 384 -20.80 -3.48 -17.30
C THR A 384 -21.29 -3.75 -18.70
N ALA A 385 -22.31 -3.01 -19.18
CA ALA A 385 -22.79 -3.11 -20.55
C ALA A 385 -21.67 -2.78 -21.56
N ALA A 386 -20.89 -1.74 -21.32
CA ALA A 386 -19.77 -1.36 -22.21
C ALA A 386 -18.68 -2.41 -22.27
N GLN A 387 -18.33 -3.04 -21.13
CA GLN A 387 -17.31 -4.09 -21.08
C GLN A 387 -17.81 -5.41 -21.67
N ASP A 388 -19.10 -5.71 -21.54
CA ASP A 388 -19.70 -6.98 -21.98
C ASP A 388 -20.20 -6.96 -23.42
N ASP A 389 -20.23 -5.77 -24.08
CA ASP A 389 -20.63 -5.63 -25.46
C ASP A 389 -19.79 -6.50 -26.41
N THR A 390 -20.44 -7.17 -27.35
CA THR A 390 -19.81 -8.12 -28.26
C THR A 390 -18.83 -7.47 -29.22
N ASP A 391 -19.11 -6.25 -29.69
CA ASP A 391 -18.23 -5.55 -30.64
C ASP A 391 -17.02 -4.94 -29.90
N VAL A 392 -17.21 -4.49 -28.65
CA VAL A 392 -16.10 -4.06 -27.79
C VAL A 392 -15.17 -5.24 -27.50
N LYS A 393 -15.71 -6.40 -27.13
CA LYS A 393 -14.92 -7.64 -26.95
C LYS A 393 -14.18 -8.04 -28.23
N ALA A 394 -14.84 -8.00 -29.38
CA ALA A 394 -14.19 -8.30 -30.66
C ALA A 394 -13.07 -7.32 -31.01
N ALA A 395 -13.21 -6.03 -30.66
CA ALA A 395 -12.13 -5.06 -30.82
C ALA A 395 -10.94 -5.36 -29.89
N VAL A 396 -11.21 -5.76 -28.64
CA VAL A 396 -10.17 -6.17 -27.66
C VAL A 396 -9.44 -7.42 -28.18
N ASP A 397 -10.15 -8.43 -28.64
CA ASP A 397 -9.58 -9.67 -29.16
C ASP A 397 -8.72 -9.41 -30.40
N LYS A 398 -9.15 -8.56 -31.31
CA LYS A 398 -8.40 -8.13 -32.48
C LYS A 398 -7.09 -7.44 -32.11
N VAL A 399 -7.10 -6.57 -31.09
CA VAL A 399 -5.88 -5.94 -30.58
C VAL A 399 -4.98 -6.98 -29.92
N ALA A 400 -5.54 -7.91 -29.13
CA ALA A 400 -4.78 -8.97 -28.48
C ALA A 400 -4.10 -9.87 -29.53
N GLU A 401 -4.79 -10.23 -30.60
CA GLU A 401 -4.23 -10.99 -31.73
C GLU A 401 -3.08 -10.23 -32.42
N SER A 402 -3.25 -8.91 -32.63
CA SER A 402 -2.24 -8.07 -33.25
C SER A 402 -0.97 -7.94 -32.41
N LEU A 403 -1.13 -7.87 -31.08
CA LEU A 403 -0.02 -7.80 -30.14
C LEU A 403 0.70 -9.16 -29.97
N GLY A 404 -0.02 -10.27 -30.11
CA GLY A 404 0.54 -11.62 -29.97
C GLY A 404 1.33 -11.81 -28.68
N ASN A 405 2.62 -12.15 -28.83
CA ASN A 405 3.54 -12.35 -27.69
C ASN A 405 4.35 -11.09 -27.34
N ASP A 406 4.12 -9.96 -28.00
CA ASP A 406 4.92 -8.74 -27.84
C ASP A 406 4.16 -7.58 -27.16
N GLY A 407 3.01 -7.91 -26.59
CA GLY A 407 2.22 -6.96 -25.83
C GLY A 407 0.97 -7.57 -25.22
N ARG A 408 0.16 -6.74 -24.61
CA ARG A 408 -1.17 -7.13 -24.10
C ARG A 408 -2.13 -5.95 -24.02
N ILE A 409 -3.40 -6.26 -24.03
CA ILE A 409 -4.49 -5.33 -23.74
C ILE A 409 -5.24 -5.77 -22.49
N LEU A 410 -5.67 -4.81 -21.67
CA LEU A 410 -6.53 -5.02 -20.51
C LEU A 410 -7.64 -3.98 -20.49
N VAL A 411 -8.89 -4.44 -20.56
CA VAL A 411 -10.07 -3.58 -20.41
C VAL A 411 -10.79 -3.95 -19.13
N ARG A 412 -11.07 -2.97 -18.27
CA ARG A 412 -11.71 -3.22 -16.98
C ARG A 412 -12.56 -2.04 -16.50
N GLU A 413 -13.58 -2.34 -15.72
CA GLU A 413 -14.32 -1.34 -14.98
C GLU A 413 -13.48 -0.69 -13.87
N SER A 414 -13.75 0.59 -13.60
CA SER A 414 -13.31 1.22 -12.35
C SER A 414 -14.23 0.79 -11.20
N GLY A 415 -13.63 0.46 -10.05
CA GLY A 415 -14.39 0.11 -8.84
C GLY A 415 -15.16 1.28 -8.23
N THR A 416 -14.68 2.52 -8.43
CA THR A 416 -15.19 3.72 -7.73
C THR A 416 -15.80 4.75 -8.67
N GLU A 417 -15.41 4.79 -9.94
CA GLU A 417 -15.81 5.81 -10.91
C GLU A 417 -16.64 5.21 -12.04
N PRO A 418 -17.51 5.98 -12.71
CA PRO A 418 -18.27 5.54 -13.86
C PRO A 418 -17.42 5.53 -15.14
N VAL A 419 -16.27 4.83 -15.09
CA VAL A 419 -15.34 4.74 -16.21
C VAL A 419 -14.94 3.29 -16.53
N VAL A 420 -14.72 3.02 -17.80
CA VAL A 420 -13.99 1.85 -18.28
C VAL A 420 -12.56 2.27 -18.53
N ARG A 421 -11.61 1.45 -18.09
CA ARG A 421 -10.18 1.65 -18.25
C ARG A 421 -9.66 0.74 -19.33
N VAL A 422 -9.07 1.33 -20.37
CA VAL A 422 -8.42 0.61 -21.47
C VAL A 422 -6.92 0.80 -21.34
N MET A 423 -6.18 -0.28 -21.18
CA MET A 423 -4.74 -0.29 -21.04
C MET A 423 -4.12 -1.20 -22.09
N VAL A 424 -3.11 -0.70 -22.78
CA VAL A 424 -2.28 -1.47 -23.71
C VAL A 424 -0.80 -1.33 -23.33
N GLU A 425 -0.09 -2.44 -23.41
CA GLU A 425 1.36 -2.52 -23.33
C GLU A 425 1.88 -3.14 -24.63
N ALA A 426 2.84 -2.47 -25.27
CA ALA A 426 3.38 -2.87 -26.58
C ALA A 426 4.86 -2.48 -26.71
N GLY A 427 5.47 -2.72 -27.87
CA GLY A 427 6.86 -2.41 -28.15
C GLY A 427 7.18 -0.92 -28.14
N THR A 428 6.22 -0.08 -28.52
CA THR A 428 6.38 1.39 -28.57
C THR A 428 5.16 2.09 -27.96
N HIS A 429 5.35 3.35 -27.55
CA HIS A 429 4.27 4.18 -27.00
C HIS A 429 3.20 4.48 -28.06
N GLU A 430 3.63 4.71 -29.30
CA GLU A 430 2.75 4.97 -30.45
C GLU A 430 1.83 3.79 -30.74
N GLU A 431 2.35 2.57 -30.67
CA GLU A 431 1.53 1.35 -30.80
C GLU A 431 0.51 1.25 -29.67
N CYS A 432 0.92 1.53 -28.42
CA CYS A 432 0.00 1.53 -27.29
C CYS A 432 -1.13 2.53 -27.47
N GLU A 433 -0.82 3.79 -27.88
CA GLU A 433 -1.82 4.82 -28.11
C GLU A 433 -2.81 4.41 -29.19
N LYS A 434 -2.31 3.95 -30.35
CA LYS A 434 -3.14 3.49 -31.46
C LYS A 434 -4.15 2.43 -30.99
N TYR A 435 -3.69 1.38 -30.35
CA TYR A 435 -4.55 0.27 -29.95
C TYR A 435 -5.55 0.65 -28.85
N VAL A 436 -5.15 1.53 -27.92
CA VAL A 436 -6.09 2.06 -26.91
C VAL A 436 -7.19 2.86 -27.60
N ASP A 437 -6.84 3.73 -28.57
CA ASP A 437 -7.78 4.57 -29.29
C ASP A 437 -8.71 3.77 -30.20
N ASP A 438 -8.23 2.69 -30.82
CA ASP A 438 -9.05 1.76 -31.63
C ASP A 438 -10.18 1.17 -30.78
N VAL A 439 -9.90 0.72 -29.55
CA VAL A 439 -10.95 0.16 -28.66
C VAL A 439 -11.86 1.26 -28.10
N ILE A 440 -11.33 2.43 -27.74
CA ILE A 440 -12.14 3.56 -27.27
C ILE A 440 -13.09 4.05 -28.35
N ALA A 441 -12.68 4.05 -29.63
CA ALA A 441 -13.54 4.41 -30.76
C ALA A 441 -14.78 3.50 -30.82
N VAL A 442 -14.62 2.19 -30.68
CA VAL A 442 -15.74 1.25 -30.66
C VAL A 442 -16.68 1.50 -29.47
N ILE A 443 -16.14 1.78 -28.27
CA ILE A 443 -16.95 2.11 -27.08
C ILE A 443 -17.80 3.37 -27.35
N LYS A 444 -17.22 4.38 -28.03
CA LYS A 444 -17.92 5.62 -28.42
C LYS A 444 -19.00 5.36 -29.50
N GLU A 445 -18.65 4.63 -30.55
CA GLU A 445 -19.57 4.28 -31.64
C GLU A 445 -20.82 3.52 -31.17
N LYS A 446 -20.64 2.69 -30.12
CA LYS A 446 -21.74 1.98 -29.46
C LYS A 446 -22.61 2.86 -28.54
N GLY A 447 -22.25 4.13 -28.37
CA GLY A 447 -23.01 5.07 -27.55
C GLY A 447 -22.88 4.89 -26.04
N TYR A 448 -21.85 4.17 -25.57
CA TYR A 448 -21.62 4.03 -24.14
C TYR A 448 -20.92 5.25 -23.51
N ALA A 449 -20.18 6.03 -24.29
CA ALA A 449 -19.44 7.17 -23.79
C ALA A 449 -20.35 8.31 -23.33
N VAL A 450 -20.02 8.90 -22.20
CA VAL A 450 -20.60 10.18 -21.74
C VAL A 450 -19.80 11.30 -22.37
N GLU A 451 -20.44 12.26 -23.04
CA GLU A 451 -19.82 13.44 -23.62
C GLU A 451 -19.25 14.40 -22.55
#